data_22286589cbee5c918674c4197535d7b4
#
_entry.id   22286589cbee5c918674c4197535d7b4
#
_cell.length_a   1.000
_cell.length_b   1.000
_cell.length_c   1.000
_cell.angle_alpha   90.00
_cell.angle_beta   90.00
_cell.angle_gamma   90.00
#
_symmetry.space_group_name_H-M   'P 1'
#
loop_
_entity.id
_entity.type
_entity.pdbx_description
1 polymer ?
#
loop_
_entity_poly.entity_id
_entity_poly.type
_entity_poly.pdbx_seq_one_letter_code
_entity_poly.pdbx_strand_id
1 'polypeptide(L)'
;MASTAPTLSPSPTIGEFRSFRHPLADGTSTEVHVAAYPRRRVAMRVVALGEPEALESWCRRAAVGDALVGGFFVTPVGTPLGELWVGGLRVPSVPFDPPSGPGRSCVAVDGRRVRIDGRGRLPAAPRGDLLQAGPLLVRRGRAAVRDGDDPEGFSAGRAQFDSDICDGRHPRAALGITRRHLLAVVCDGRAPGEAGLTLGELASLMAGLGARRALNLDGGGSAALIVGGRLRNTPREAEGVQVPGGRPIATALAFAPRAAAPGG
;
A
#
# COMPACT_ATOMS: atom_id res chain seq x y z
N MET A 1 -16.29 -38.53 14.04
CA MET A 1 -16.98 -37.28 14.34
C MET A 1 -16.27 -36.16 13.61
N ALA A 2 -16.86 -35.65 12.54
CA ALA A 2 -16.27 -34.59 11.74
C ALA A 2 -16.54 -33.25 12.43
N SER A 3 -15.44 -32.58 12.82
CA SER A 3 -15.49 -31.22 13.36
C SER A 3 -15.74 -30.24 12.21
N THR A 4 -16.94 -29.70 12.14
CA THR A 4 -17.29 -28.60 11.23
C THR A 4 -16.60 -27.32 11.73
N ALA A 5 -15.59 -26.87 10.98
CA ALA A 5 -15.02 -25.54 11.20
C ALA A 5 -16.12 -24.46 11.06
N PRO A 6 -16.15 -23.45 11.92
CA PRO A 6 -17.14 -22.38 11.83
C PRO A 6 -16.94 -21.62 10.52
N THR A 7 -17.97 -21.58 9.70
CA THR A 7 -18.06 -20.73 8.51
C THR A 7 -18.11 -19.28 9.00
N LEU A 8 -17.00 -18.56 8.89
CA LEU A 8 -16.95 -17.13 9.18
C LEU A 8 -17.89 -16.42 8.19
N SER A 9 -18.98 -15.85 8.70
CA SER A 9 -19.82 -14.94 7.92
C SER A 9 -18.96 -13.78 7.39
N PRO A 10 -19.09 -13.42 6.11
CA PRO A 10 -18.34 -12.32 5.57
C PRO A 10 -18.67 -11.04 6.35
N SER A 11 -17.65 -10.43 6.96
CA SER A 11 -17.80 -9.12 7.59
C SER A 11 -18.35 -8.12 6.55
N PRO A 12 -19.30 -7.26 6.93
CA PRO A 12 -19.87 -6.30 6.00
C PRO A 12 -18.74 -5.44 5.40
N THR A 13 -18.69 -5.35 4.09
CA THR A 13 -17.70 -4.56 3.36
C THR A 13 -17.79 -3.10 3.79
N ILE A 14 -16.71 -2.56 4.37
CA ILE A 14 -16.66 -1.18 4.91
C ILE A 14 -16.38 -0.13 3.83
N GLY A 15 -15.98 -0.57 2.64
CA GLY A 15 -15.69 0.24 1.47
C GLY A 15 -16.37 -0.28 0.19
N GLU A 16 -16.35 0.52 -0.83
CA GLU A 16 -16.75 0.12 -2.17
C GLU A 16 -15.55 -0.51 -2.88
N PHE A 17 -15.74 -1.71 -3.44
CA PHE A 17 -14.71 -2.41 -4.22
C PHE A 17 -15.12 -2.49 -5.68
N ARG A 18 -14.15 -2.25 -6.57
CA ARG A 18 -14.29 -2.49 -8.01
C ARG A 18 -12.96 -2.91 -8.60
N SER A 19 -13.01 -3.71 -9.66
CA SER A 19 -11.89 -3.95 -10.55
C SER A 19 -12.26 -3.57 -11.98
N PHE A 20 -11.25 -3.22 -12.77
CA PHE A 20 -11.44 -2.86 -14.17
C PHE A 20 -10.14 -3.00 -14.94
N ARG A 21 -10.30 -3.29 -16.23
CA ARG A 21 -9.22 -3.31 -17.19
C ARG A 21 -8.75 -1.88 -17.49
N HIS A 22 -7.49 -1.58 -17.26
CA HIS A 22 -6.87 -0.30 -17.54
C HIS A 22 -6.03 -0.39 -18.81
N PRO A 23 -6.45 0.28 -19.93
CA PRO A 23 -5.66 0.32 -21.15
C PRO A 23 -4.46 1.26 -21.00
N LEU A 24 -3.33 0.89 -21.63
CA LEU A 24 -2.10 1.64 -21.65
C LEU A 24 -1.83 2.23 -23.04
N ALA A 25 -0.97 3.24 -23.12
CA ALA A 25 -0.73 3.98 -24.35
C ALA A 25 -0.13 3.15 -25.49
N ASP A 26 0.56 2.05 -25.17
CA ASP A 26 1.15 1.13 -26.14
C ASP A 26 0.20 -0.02 -26.59
N GLY A 27 -1.08 0.06 -26.21
CA GLY A 27 -2.10 -0.93 -26.54
C GLY A 27 -2.14 -2.14 -25.61
N THR A 28 -1.22 -2.25 -24.64
CA THR A 28 -1.31 -3.25 -23.58
C THR A 28 -2.32 -2.84 -22.51
N SER A 29 -2.54 -3.67 -21.50
CA SER A 29 -3.47 -3.37 -20.42
C SER A 29 -3.08 -4.10 -19.15
N THR A 30 -3.68 -3.71 -18.04
CA THR A 30 -3.55 -4.41 -16.76
C THR A 30 -4.85 -4.31 -15.96
N GLU A 31 -5.13 -5.32 -15.12
CA GLU A 31 -6.25 -5.28 -14.20
C GLU A 31 -5.91 -4.39 -13.00
N VAL A 32 -6.83 -3.49 -12.66
CA VAL A 32 -6.71 -2.57 -11.53
C VAL A 32 -7.82 -2.85 -10.53
N HIS A 33 -7.44 -2.99 -9.28
CA HIS A 33 -8.31 -3.27 -8.14
C HIS A 33 -8.34 -2.06 -7.22
N VAL A 34 -9.52 -1.52 -6.94
CA VAL A 34 -9.71 -0.30 -6.14
C VAL A 34 -10.69 -0.55 -5.02
N ALA A 35 -10.27 -0.32 -3.79
CA ALA A 35 -11.15 -0.20 -2.65
C ALA A 35 -11.21 1.26 -2.19
N ALA A 36 -12.43 1.82 -2.08
CA ALA A 36 -12.68 3.20 -1.69
C ALA A 36 -13.39 3.24 -0.33
N TYR A 37 -12.69 3.74 0.68
CA TYR A 37 -13.15 3.78 2.07
C TYR A 37 -13.60 5.18 2.48
N PRO A 38 -14.87 5.40 2.88
CA PRO A 38 -15.36 6.70 3.34
C PRO A 38 -14.59 7.18 4.58
N ARG A 39 -13.81 8.27 4.47
CA ARG A 39 -12.94 8.79 5.54
C ARG A 39 -13.65 9.07 6.87
N ARG A 40 -14.94 9.35 6.82
CA ARG A 40 -15.74 9.60 8.03
C ARG A 40 -16.15 8.32 8.75
N ARG A 41 -16.22 7.19 8.05
CA ARG A 41 -16.71 5.90 8.55
C ARG A 41 -15.61 4.88 8.82
N VAL A 42 -14.40 5.11 8.27
CA VAL A 42 -13.30 4.15 8.34
C VAL A 42 -12.14 4.74 9.12
N ALA A 43 -11.56 3.95 10.00
CA ALA A 43 -10.25 4.15 10.59
C ALA A 43 -9.21 3.39 9.77
N MET A 44 -8.06 4.00 9.54
CA MET A 44 -6.89 3.34 8.98
C MET A 44 -5.80 3.29 10.03
N ARG A 45 -5.04 2.20 10.09
CA ARG A 45 -3.88 2.03 10.95
C ARG A 45 -2.71 1.50 10.13
N VAL A 46 -1.51 1.90 10.50
CA VAL A 46 -0.30 1.21 10.09
C VAL A 46 -0.07 0.05 11.04
N VAL A 47 0.31 -1.10 10.49
CA VAL A 47 0.58 -2.32 11.25
C VAL A 47 1.99 -2.79 10.93
N ALA A 48 2.77 -3.09 11.98
CA ALA A 48 3.97 -3.91 11.88
C ALA A 48 3.57 -5.36 12.18
N LEU A 49 3.90 -6.28 11.27
CA LEU A 49 3.42 -7.67 11.39
C LEU A 49 4.19 -8.47 12.47
N GLY A 50 5.34 -7.98 12.90
CA GLY A 50 6.27 -8.69 13.78
C GLY A 50 7.14 -9.65 12.97
N GLU A 51 6.66 -10.84 12.72
CA GLU A 51 7.27 -11.78 11.78
C GLU A 51 6.69 -11.57 10.37
N PRO A 52 7.52 -11.63 9.31
CA PRO A 52 7.04 -11.53 7.93
C PRO A 52 6.10 -12.67 7.59
N GLU A 53 4.91 -12.31 7.10
CA GLU A 53 3.93 -13.29 6.59
C GLU A 53 3.12 -12.70 5.43
N ALA A 54 2.49 -13.57 4.63
CA ALA A 54 1.61 -13.13 3.55
C ALA A 54 0.43 -12.32 4.11
N LEU A 55 0.07 -11.22 3.44
CA LEU A 55 -1.01 -10.33 3.91
C LEU A 55 -2.32 -11.07 4.16
N GLU A 56 -2.68 -12.03 3.29
CA GLU A 56 -3.89 -12.82 3.43
C GLU A 56 -3.88 -13.68 4.72
N SER A 57 -2.73 -14.31 5.02
CA SER A 57 -2.55 -15.14 6.22
C SER A 57 -2.64 -14.28 7.48
N TRP A 58 -1.97 -13.14 7.49
CA TRP A 58 -2.04 -12.19 8.60
C TRP A 58 -3.48 -11.69 8.81
N CYS A 59 -4.17 -11.28 7.76
CA CYS A 59 -5.55 -10.81 7.86
C CYS A 59 -6.49 -11.87 8.45
N ARG A 60 -6.33 -13.12 8.03
CA ARG A 60 -7.11 -14.24 8.57
C ARG A 60 -6.84 -14.46 10.05
N ARG A 61 -5.57 -14.48 10.46
CA ARG A 61 -5.14 -14.68 11.86
C ARG A 61 -5.56 -13.52 12.75
N ALA A 62 -5.45 -12.28 12.27
CA ALA A 62 -5.77 -11.06 13.00
C ALA A 62 -7.25 -10.65 12.91
N ALA A 63 -8.09 -11.42 12.21
CA ALA A 63 -9.50 -11.11 11.92
C ALA A 63 -9.71 -9.73 11.27
N VAL A 64 -8.79 -9.33 10.37
CA VAL A 64 -8.84 -8.09 9.61
C VAL A 64 -9.50 -8.34 8.27
N GLY A 65 -10.62 -7.67 8.00
CA GLY A 65 -11.38 -7.84 6.74
C GLY A 65 -10.81 -7.07 5.56
N ASP A 66 -10.15 -5.94 5.80
CA ASP A 66 -9.70 -5.03 4.75
C ASP A 66 -8.28 -4.53 5.05
N ALA A 67 -7.35 -4.77 4.12
CA ALA A 67 -5.96 -4.36 4.26
C ALA A 67 -5.28 -4.17 2.90
N LEU A 68 -4.25 -3.35 2.89
CA LEU A 68 -3.34 -3.13 1.77
C LEU A 68 -1.91 -3.39 2.24
N VAL A 69 -1.05 -3.93 1.39
CA VAL A 69 0.39 -4.00 1.66
C VAL A 69 0.93 -2.64 2.12
N GLY A 70 1.91 -2.65 3.01
CA GLY A 70 2.53 -1.44 3.54
C GLY A 70 3.75 -0.97 2.76
N GLY A 71 4.80 -0.58 3.49
CA GLY A 71 6.07 -0.12 2.95
C GLY A 71 7.03 -1.26 2.62
N PHE A 72 8.21 -0.86 2.18
CA PHE A 72 9.28 -1.77 1.78
C PHE A 72 9.94 -2.47 2.99
N PHE A 73 10.69 -3.52 2.73
CA PHE A 73 11.45 -4.25 3.72
C PHE A 73 12.76 -4.78 3.12
N VAL A 74 13.71 -5.10 3.98
CA VAL A 74 15.01 -5.64 3.58
C VAL A 74 14.90 -7.16 3.43
N THR A 75 15.22 -7.70 2.27
CA THR A 75 15.29 -9.13 1.99
C THR A 75 16.66 -9.71 2.39
N PRO A 76 16.75 -10.97 2.84
CA PRO A 76 15.67 -11.92 3.15
C PRO A 76 15.09 -11.75 4.56
N VAL A 77 15.62 -10.85 5.37
CA VAL A 77 15.33 -10.75 6.83
C VAL A 77 13.90 -10.28 7.09
N GLY A 78 13.30 -9.52 6.16
CA GLY A 78 11.95 -9.00 6.31
C GLY A 78 11.83 -7.83 7.30
N THR A 79 12.95 -7.18 7.69
CA THR A 79 12.91 -5.98 8.54
C THR A 79 12.30 -4.81 7.77
N PRO A 80 11.33 -4.06 8.35
CA PRO A 80 10.76 -2.88 7.71
C PRO A 80 11.84 -1.88 7.28
N LEU A 81 11.71 -1.30 6.09
CA LEU A 81 12.60 -0.29 5.55
C LEU A 81 11.92 1.08 5.57
N GLY A 82 12.64 2.08 6.07
CA GLY A 82 12.12 3.42 6.30
C GLY A 82 11.60 3.62 7.72
N GLU A 83 11.27 4.87 8.04
CA GLU A 83 10.79 5.23 9.38
C GLU A 83 9.39 4.66 9.63
N LEU A 84 9.21 4.01 10.79
CA LEU A 84 7.98 3.34 11.18
C LEU A 84 7.59 3.70 12.62
N TRP A 85 6.32 4.13 12.79
CA TRP A 85 5.70 4.38 14.09
C TRP A 85 4.32 3.73 14.13
N VAL A 86 4.00 3.08 15.24
CA VAL A 86 2.70 2.45 15.50
C VAL A 86 2.20 2.94 16.86
N GLY A 87 1.04 3.58 16.89
CA GLY A 87 0.45 4.09 18.12
C GLY A 87 1.31 5.15 18.84
N GLY A 88 2.12 5.91 18.12
CA GLY A 88 3.03 6.90 18.71
C GLY A 88 4.35 6.33 19.22
N LEU A 89 4.60 5.04 19.03
CA LEU A 89 5.84 4.37 19.39
C LEU A 89 6.65 4.07 18.12
N ARG A 90 7.96 4.35 18.17
CA ARG A 90 8.86 4.03 17.07
C ARG A 90 9.11 2.53 17.04
N VAL A 91 8.90 1.93 15.88
CA VAL A 91 9.16 0.51 15.64
C VAL A 91 10.56 0.35 15.03
N PRO A 92 11.37 -0.63 15.46
CA PRO A 92 12.65 -0.92 14.84
C PRO A 92 12.52 -1.14 13.34
N SER A 93 13.34 -0.44 12.56
CA SER A 93 13.35 -0.49 11.10
C SER A 93 14.72 -0.07 10.59
N VAL A 94 15.09 -0.49 9.38
CA VAL A 94 16.29 -0.02 8.69
C VAL A 94 15.97 1.34 8.04
N PRO A 95 16.73 2.40 8.30
CA PRO A 95 16.49 3.67 7.64
C PRO A 95 16.80 3.57 6.14
N PHE A 96 16.12 4.37 5.33
CA PHE A 96 16.53 4.56 3.94
C PHE A 96 17.87 5.30 3.87
N ASP A 97 18.71 4.93 2.93
CA ASP A 97 20.03 5.54 2.73
C ASP A 97 19.93 7.04 2.40
N PRO A 98 20.88 7.84 2.95
CA PRO A 98 21.04 9.24 2.57
C PRO A 98 21.53 9.37 1.11
N PRO A 99 21.44 10.57 0.48
CA PRO A 99 20.90 11.80 1.10
C PRO A 99 19.39 11.90 1.06
N SER A 100 18.73 11.20 0.17
CA SER A 100 17.28 11.36 -0.09
C SER A 100 16.40 10.62 0.92
N GLY A 101 16.88 9.49 1.47
CA GLY A 101 16.12 8.62 2.34
C GLY A 101 15.38 9.32 3.49
N PRO A 102 16.03 10.18 4.28
CA PRO A 102 15.38 10.88 5.39
C PRO A 102 14.23 11.79 4.97
N GLY A 103 14.26 12.30 3.72
CA GLY A 103 13.25 13.21 3.19
C GLY A 103 12.06 12.55 2.49
N ARG A 104 12.13 11.24 2.22
CA ARG A 104 11.11 10.49 1.47
C ARG A 104 9.71 10.64 2.06
N SER A 105 8.72 10.41 1.23
CA SER A 105 7.32 10.58 1.60
C SER A 105 6.85 9.53 2.60
N CYS A 106 5.88 9.94 3.41
CA CYS A 106 5.26 9.10 4.43
C CYS A 106 3.74 9.20 4.37
N VAL A 107 3.07 8.17 4.85
CA VAL A 107 1.71 8.28 5.36
C VAL A 107 1.76 8.40 6.88
N ALA A 108 1.01 9.36 7.43
CA ALA A 108 0.84 9.57 8.87
C ALA A 108 -0.65 9.49 9.24
N VAL A 109 -0.94 8.79 10.33
CA VAL A 109 -2.28 8.63 10.88
C VAL A 109 -2.29 9.17 12.31
N ASP A 110 -3.15 10.15 12.58
CA ASP A 110 -3.36 10.70 13.90
C ASP A 110 -4.88 10.76 14.16
N GLY A 111 -5.38 9.81 14.89
CA GLY A 111 -6.80 9.62 15.13
C GLY A 111 -7.62 9.48 13.83
N ARG A 112 -8.35 10.57 13.49
CA ARG A 112 -9.16 10.62 12.26
C ARG A 112 -8.40 11.17 11.06
N ARG A 113 -7.20 11.67 11.25
CA ARG A 113 -6.46 12.41 10.23
C ARG A 113 -5.45 11.49 9.57
N VAL A 114 -5.63 11.26 8.27
CA VAL A 114 -4.64 10.61 7.42
C VAL A 114 -4.00 11.69 6.54
N ARG A 115 -2.68 11.73 6.53
CA ARG A 115 -1.87 12.66 5.72
C ARG A 115 -0.83 11.88 4.93
N ILE A 116 -0.55 12.33 3.72
CA ILE A 116 0.57 11.89 2.89
C ILE A 116 1.38 13.14 2.57
N ASP A 117 2.65 13.16 2.95
CA ASP A 117 3.58 14.24 2.59
C ASP A 117 5.04 13.77 2.76
N GLY A 118 5.99 14.57 2.26
CA GLY A 118 7.42 14.37 2.56
C GLY A 118 7.67 14.40 4.07
N ARG A 119 8.60 13.59 4.56
CA ARG A 119 8.84 13.39 5.99
C ARG A 119 9.05 14.71 6.76
N GLY A 120 9.80 15.63 6.21
CA GLY A 120 10.07 16.95 6.83
C GLY A 120 8.85 17.87 6.99
N ARG A 121 7.69 17.50 6.41
CA ARG A 121 6.42 18.24 6.54
C ARG A 121 5.45 17.59 7.52
N LEU A 122 5.83 16.51 8.13
CA LEU A 122 5.08 15.80 9.15
C LEU A 122 5.70 16.04 10.52
N PRO A 123 4.96 15.83 11.63
CA PRO A 123 5.50 16.00 12.97
C PRO A 123 6.76 15.15 13.20
N ALA A 124 7.78 15.72 13.84
CA ALA A 124 9.02 15.01 14.17
C ALA A 124 8.74 13.78 15.06
N ALA A 125 7.86 13.94 16.05
CA ALA A 125 7.36 12.86 16.89
C ALA A 125 5.87 12.62 16.58
N PRO A 126 5.51 11.63 15.79
CA PRO A 126 4.12 11.28 15.52
C PRO A 126 3.40 10.82 16.81
N ARG A 127 2.17 11.29 17.02
CA ARG A 127 1.33 10.83 18.13
C ARG A 127 0.58 9.54 17.81
N GLY A 128 0.48 9.18 16.53
CA GLY A 128 -0.17 7.99 16.00
C GLY A 128 0.78 7.17 15.15
N ASP A 129 0.28 6.69 14.03
CA ASP A 129 1.06 5.84 13.14
C ASP A 129 1.78 6.67 12.06
N LEU A 130 2.96 6.22 11.64
CA LEU A 130 3.68 6.74 10.48
C LEU A 130 4.36 5.58 9.75
N LEU A 131 4.26 5.58 8.44
CA LEU A 131 4.96 4.66 7.55
C LEU A 131 5.66 5.46 6.46
N GLN A 132 6.98 5.37 6.41
CA GLN A 132 7.76 5.91 5.30
C GLN A 132 7.76 4.93 4.13
N ALA A 133 7.46 5.42 2.94
CA ALA A 133 7.40 4.66 1.69
C ALA A 133 7.68 5.61 0.51
N GLY A 134 7.08 5.38 -0.64
CA GLY A 134 7.16 6.32 -1.75
C GLY A 134 7.55 5.69 -3.09
N PRO A 135 7.74 6.52 -4.11
CA PRO A 135 7.64 7.98 -4.09
C PRO A 135 6.20 8.51 -3.96
N LEU A 136 6.09 9.83 -3.73
CA LEU A 136 4.81 10.55 -3.79
C LEU A 136 4.29 10.56 -5.22
N LEU A 137 3.17 9.92 -5.46
CA LEU A 137 2.58 9.79 -6.79
C LEU A 137 1.72 10.99 -7.20
N VAL A 138 0.96 11.54 -6.25
CA VAL A 138 0.03 12.66 -6.53
C VAL A 138 0.21 13.76 -5.49
N ARG A 139 0.33 15.00 -5.99
CA ARG A 139 0.36 16.22 -5.18
C ARG A 139 -0.69 17.19 -5.68
N ARG A 140 -1.58 17.64 -4.77
CA ARG A 140 -2.67 18.59 -5.08
C ARG A 140 -3.56 18.16 -6.27
N GLY A 141 -3.78 16.85 -6.43
CA GLY A 141 -4.63 16.29 -7.49
C GLY A 141 -3.95 16.16 -8.86
N ARG A 142 -2.63 16.34 -8.93
CA ARG A 142 -1.84 16.18 -10.17
C ARG A 142 -0.76 15.14 -9.95
N ALA A 143 -0.43 14.37 -10.98
CA ALA A 143 0.72 13.47 -10.97
C ALA A 143 1.99 14.25 -10.57
N ALA A 144 2.76 13.69 -9.63
CA ALA A 144 3.97 14.29 -9.06
C ALA A 144 5.25 13.57 -9.50
N VAL A 145 5.12 12.48 -10.22
CA VAL A 145 6.20 11.68 -10.80
C VAL A 145 5.83 11.31 -12.23
N ARG A 146 6.80 11.29 -13.12
CA ARG A 146 6.70 10.81 -14.50
C ARG A 146 7.69 9.67 -14.70
N ASP A 147 7.55 8.95 -15.80
CA ASP A 147 8.50 7.90 -16.15
C ASP A 147 9.89 8.51 -16.37
N GLY A 148 10.89 7.87 -15.77
CA GLY A 148 12.26 8.35 -15.73
C GLY A 148 12.57 9.36 -14.61
N ASP A 149 11.55 9.88 -13.90
CA ASP A 149 11.77 10.74 -12.73
C ASP A 149 12.09 9.90 -11.48
N ASP A 150 13.06 10.37 -10.69
CA ASP A 150 13.34 9.82 -9.35
C ASP A 150 13.47 10.94 -8.30
N PRO A 151 12.36 11.66 -8.01
CA PRO A 151 12.41 12.85 -7.16
C PRO A 151 12.72 12.53 -5.69
N GLU A 152 12.63 11.28 -5.29
CA GLU A 152 12.90 10.83 -3.91
C GLU A 152 14.14 9.92 -3.82
N GLY A 153 14.91 9.76 -4.90
CA GLY A 153 16.19 9.06 -4.91
C GLY A 153 16.09 7.55 -4.64
N PHE A 154 15.04 6.89 -5.13
CA PHE A 154 14.88 5.43 -4.96
C PHE A 154 15.90 4.63 -5.77
N SER A 155 16.30 5.11 -6.94
CA SER A 155 17.34 4.45 -7.77
C SER A 155 18.68 4.36 -7.05
N ALA A 156 19.04 5.35 -6.23
CA ALA A 156 20.26 5.33 -5.42
C ALA A 156 20.24 4.31 -4.28
N GLY A 157 19.04 3.88 -3.85
CA GLY A 157 18.84 2.92 -2.76
C GLY A 157 18.71 1.46 -3.18
N ARG A 158 19.02 1.11 -4.43
CA ARG A 158 18.88 -0.26 -4.96
C ARG A 158 19.59 -1.34 -4.13
N ALA A 159 20.68 -1.00 -3.44
CA ALA A 159 21.39 -1.95 -2.59
C ALA A 159 20.61 -2.34 -1.32
N GLN A 160 19.59 -1.57 -0.93
CA GLN A 160 18.77 -1.86 0.24
C GLN A 160 17.57 -2.77 -0.05
N PHE A 161 17.13 -2.86 -1.31
CA PHE A 161 16.00 -3.69 -1.74
C PHE A 161 16.25 -4.24 -3.14
N ASP A 162 15.90 -5.50 -3.35
CA ASP A 162 16.14 -6.26 -4.59
C ASP A 162 15.21 -5.86 -5.74
N SER A 163 14.92 -4.58 -5.92
CA SER A 163 14.10 -4.18 -7.03
C SER A 163 14.34 -2.75 -7.47
N ASP A 164 14.13 -2.51 -8.75
CA ASP A 164 14.08 -1.18 -9.29
C ASP A 164 12.66 -0.62 -9.17
N ILE A 165 12.46 0.22 -8.17
CA ILE A 165 11.14 0.84 -7.96
C ILE A 165 10.81 1.81 -9.08
N CYS A 166 11.83 2.47 -9.67
CA CYS A 166 11.62 3.56 -10.63
C CYS A 166 11.43 3.08 -12.06
N ASP A 167 12.04 1.96 -12.44
CA ASP A 167 12.04 1.48 -13.82
C ASP A 167 10.94 0.45 -14.10
N GLY A 168 10.39 0.53 -15.30
CA GLY A 168 9.52 -0.47 -15.87
C GLY A 168 8.14 -0.60 -15.23
N ARG A 169 7.37 -1.48 -15.82
CA ARG A 169 6.04 -1.86 -15.36
C ARG A 169 6.11 -3.04 -14.43
N HIS A 170 5.44 -2.92 -13.28
CA HIS A 170 5.37 -3.95 -12.26
C HIS A 170 3.96 -4.01 -11.67
N PRO A 171 3.58 -5.12 -10.97
CA PRO A 171 2.50 -5.07 -10.00
C PRO A 171 2.79 -3.95 -9.01
N ARG A 172 1.82 -3.08 -8.75
CA ARG A 172 1.99 -1.90 -7.90
C ARG A 172 0.88 -1.83 -6.86
N ALA A 173 1.20 -1.21 -5.73
CA ALA A 173 0.21 -0.82 -4.74
C ALA A 173 0.35 0.66 -4.39
N ALA A 174 -0.78 1.31 -4.10
CA ALA A 174 -0.80 2.72 -3.74
C ALA A 174 -1.91 3.04 -2.75
N LEU A 175 -1.62 3.98 -1.84
CA LEU A 175 -2.61 4.62 -0.99
C LEU A 175 -2.93 6.00 -1.55
N GLY A 176 -4.21 6.31 -1.74
CA GLY A 176 -4.70 7.63 -2.16
C GLY A 176 -5.58 8.30 -1.12
N ILE A 177 -5.56 9.63 -1.11
CA ILE A 177 -6.47 10.46 -0.30
C ILE A 177 -7.26 11.37 -1.24
N THR A 178 -8.57 11.16 -1.33
CA THR A 178 -9.51 12.05 -2.00
C THR A 178 -10.15 13.03 -1.01
N ARG A 179 -11.12 13.83 -1.44
CA ARG A 179 -11.91 14.67 -0.53
C ARG A 179 -12.73 13.84 0.46
N ARG A 180 -13.26 12.69 0.04
CA ARG A 180 -14.22 11.88 0.80
C ARG A 180 -13.71 10.48 1.17
N HIS A 181 -12.75 9.92 0.43
CA HIS A 181 -12.32 8.53 0.56
C HIS A 181 -10.82 8.41 0.76
N LEU A 182 -10.40 7.32 1.40
CA LEU A 182 -9.10 6.71 1.23
C LEU A 182 -9.23 5.69 0.11
N LEU A 183 -8.25 5.65 -0.80
CA LEU A 183 -8.20 4.68 -1.88
C LEU A 183 -7.06 3.70 -1.61
N ALA A 184 -7.38 2.42 -1.53
CA ALA A 184 -6.41 1.34 -1.62
C ALA A 184 -6.44 0.79 -3.03
N VAL A 185 -5.33 0.87 -3.75
CA VAL A 185 -5.24 0.52 -5.17
C VAL A 185 -4.11 -0.46 -5.38
N VAL A 186 -4.38 -1.52 -6.13
CA VAL A 186 -3.37 -2.47 -6.60
C VAL A 186 -3.60 -2.73 -8.07
N CYS A 187 -2.56 -2.87 -8.87
CA CYS A 187 -2.64 -3.43 -10.21
C CYS A 187 -1.91 -4.76 -10.29
N ASP A 188 -2.44 -5.66 -11.11
CA ASP A 188 -1.75 -6.89 -11.51
C ASP A 188 -0.59 -6.56 -12.45
N GLY A 189 0.21 -7.56 -12.80
CA GLY A 189 1.33 -7.42 -13.71
C GLY A 189 2.10 -8.72 -13.85
N ARG A 190 3.14 -8.71 -14.69
CA ARG A 190 4.05 -9.84 -14.88
C ARG A 190 3.36 -11.11 -15.38
N ALA A 191 2.31 -10.96 -16.20
CA ALA A 191 1.64 -12.09 -16.84
C ALA A 191 1.18 -11.71 -18.25
N PRO A 192 0.93 -12.68 -19.14
CA PRO A 192 0.31 -12.42 -20.42
C PRO A 192 -1.00 -11.64 -20.22
N GLY A 193 -1.13 -10.51 -20.90
CA GLY A 193 -2.27 -9.59 -20.72
C GLY A 193 -2.26 -8.73 -19.46
N GLU A 194 -1.29 -8.86 -18.56
CA GLU A 194 -1.13 -8.05 -17.35
C GLU A 194 0.22 -7.34 -17.38
N ALA A 195 0.25 -6.16 -17.99
CA ALA A 195 1.50 -5.41 -18.17
C ALA A 195 2.06 -4.85 -16.86
N GLY A 196 1.21 -4.56 -15.87
CA GLY A 196 1.56 -3.75 -14.72
C GLY A 196 1.59 -2.26 -15.05
N LEU A 197 2.09 -1.44 -14.12
CA LEU A 197 2.18 0.01 -14.29
C LEU A 197 3.58 0.51 -13.97
N THR A 198 4.03 1.52 -14.71
CA THR A 198 5.15 2.39 -14.30
C THR A 198 4.69 3.30 -13.15
N LEU A 199 5.61 4.01 -12.51
CA LEU A 199 5.25 5.00 -11.50
C LEU A 199 4.47 6.18 -12.09
N GLY A 200 4.80 6.61 -13.31
CA GLY A 200 4.10 7.68 -14.02
C GLY A 200 2.67 7.29 -14.38
N GLU A 201 2.48 6.07 -14.89
CA GLU A 201 1.15 5.52 -15.19
C GLU A 201 0.31 5.36 -13.92
N LEU A 202 0.89 4.85 -12.83
CA LEU A 202 0.20 4.76 -11.54
C LEU A 202 -0.15 6.13 -10.98
N ALA A 203 0.73 7.13 -11.10
CA ALA A 203 0.46 8.49 -10.66
C ALA A 203 -0.70 9.12 -11.44
N SER A 204 -0.74 8.90 -12.75
CA SER A 204 -1.80 9.36 -13.64
C SER A 204 -3.13 8.69 -13.32
N LEU A 205 -3.12 7.37 -13.11
CA LEU A 205 -4.28 6.60 -12.67
C LEU A 205 -4.82 7.13 -11.33
N MET A 206 -3.95 7.31 -10.33
CA MET A 206 -4.36 7.80 -9.01
C MET A 206 -4.94 9.21 -9.07
N ALA A 207 -4.38 10.10 -9.89
CA ALA A 207 -4.93 11.42 -10.13
C ALA A 207 -6.31 11.34 -10.82
N GLY A 208 -6.46 10.48 -11.83
CA GLY A 208 -7.74 10.20 -12.52
C GLY A 208 -8.81 9.63 -11.58
N LEU A 209 -8.44 8.82 -10.59
CA LEU A 209 -9.33 8.34 -9.52
C LEU A 209 -9.70 9.45 -8.51
N GLY A 210 -9.22 10.69 -8.69
CA GLY A 210 -9.54 11.83 -7.85
C GLY A 210 -8.70 11.95 -6.59
N ALA A 211 -7.58 11.25 -6.49
CA ALA A 211 -6.65 11.42 -5.38
C ALA A 211 -6.06 12.83 -5.38
N ARG A 212 -6.08 13.48 -4.24
CA ARG A 212 -5.40 14.77 -4.00
C ARG A 212 -3.97 14.58 -3.52
N ARG A 213 -3.70 13.47 -2.89
CA ARG A 213 -2.40 12.93 -2.48
C ARG A 213 -2.42 11.44 -2.71
N ALA A 214 -1.32 10.87 -3.19
CA ALA A 214 -1.13 9.43 -3.28
C ALA A 214 0.33 9.07 -3.03
N LEU A 215 0.54 7.90 -2.45
CA LEU A 215 1.84 7.35 -2.08
C LEU A 215 1.99 5.96 -2.70
N ASN A 216 3.11 5.70 -3.36
CA ASN A 216 3.47 4.34 -3.77
C ASN A 216 3.87 3.52 -2.54
N LEU A 217 3.47 2.29 -2.54
CA LEU A 217 3.74 1.29 -1.51
C LEU A 217 4.55 0.13 -2.10
N ASP A 218 4.77 -0.92 -1.33
CA ASP A 218 5.49 -2.09 -1.84
C ASP A 218 4.73 -2.76 -2.98
N GLY A 219 5.48 -3.28 -3.95
CA GLY A 219 4.98 -3.80 -5.22
C GLY A 219 5.46 -5.22 -5.52
N GLY A 220 5.39 -5.60 -6.80
CA GLY A 220 5.81 -6.93 -7.23
C GLY A 220 5.02 -8.04 -6.54
N GLY A 221 5.71 -9.07 -6.06
CA GLY A 221 5.10 -10.18 -5.32
C GLY A 221 4.49 -9.80 -3.98
N SER A 222 4.81 -8.62 -3.45
CA SER A 222 4.22 -8.07 -2.22
C SER A 222 2.89 -7.35 -2.46
N ALA A 223 2.60 -6.91 -3.71
CA ALA A 223 1.39 -6.17 -4.03
C ALA A 223 0.15 -7.01 -3.68
N ALA A 224 -0.56 -6.63 -2.62
CA ALA A 224 -1.72 -7.37 -2.13
C ALA A 224 -2.78 -6.44 -1.55
N LEU A 225 -4.05 -6.67 -1.93
CA LEU A 225 -5.23 -5.98 -1.44
C LEU A 225 -6.24 -7.01 -0.94
N ILE A 226 -6.57 -6.93 0.34
CA ILE A 226 -7.63 -7.72 0.98
C ILE A 226 -8.87 -6.85 1.13
N VAL A 227 -10.01 -7.33 0.65
CA VAL A 227 -11.32 -6.68 0.84
C VAL A 227 -12.37 -7.73 1.19
N GLY A 228 -13.04 -7.55 2.31
CA GLY A 228 -14.00 -8.51 2.84
C GLY A 228 -13.38 -9.87 3.14
N GLY A 229 -12.13 -9.88 3.65
CA GLY A 229 -11.38 -11.09 3.98
C GLY A 229 -10.86 -11.89 2.78
N ARG A 230 -10.89 -11.33 1.57
CA ARG A 230 -10.45 -12.01 0.33
C ARG A 230 -9.35 -11.21 -0.37
N LEU A 231 -8.31 -11.88 -0.82
CA LEU A 231 -7.31 -11.34 -1.73
C LEU A 231 -7.97 -11.01 -3.09
N ARG A 232 -7.77 -9.80 -3.57
CA ARG A 232 -8.47 -9.26 -4.75
C ARG A 232 -7.64 -9.22 -6.02
N ASN A 233 -6.34 -9.30 -5.90
CA ASN A 233 -5.39 -9.29 -7.01
C ASN A 233 -4.59 -10.59 -7.05
N THR A 234 -3.72 -10.74 -8.06
CA THR A 234 -2.85 -11.91 -8.24
C THR A 234 -1.40 -11.51 -8.06
N PRO A 235 -0.82 -11.62 -6.83
CA PRO A 235 0.58 -11.29 -6.61
C PRO A 235 1.51 -12.17 -7.45
N ARG A 236 2.55 -11.56 -8.08
CA ARG A 236 3.51 -12.26 -8.93
C ARG A 236 4.93 -11.76 -8.68
N GLU A 237 5.86 -12.70 -8.55
CA GLU A 237 7.29 -12.43 -8.53
C GLU A 237 7.83 -12.10 -9.93
N ALA A 238 9.13 -11.84 -10.01
CA ALA A 238 9.85 -11.78 -11.27
C ALA A 238 9.51 -13.03 -12.11
N GLU A 239 9.58 -12.90 -13.44
CA GLU A 239 9.27 -13.99 -14.38
C GLU A 239 7.80 -14.47 -14.37
N GLY A 240 6.91 -13.74 -13.70
CA GLY A 240 5.47 -14.02 -13.71
C GLY A 240 5.01 -15.14 -12.77
N VAL A 241 5.89 -15.66 -11.93
CA VAL A 241 5.56 -16.71 -10.96
C VAL A 241 4.53 -16.19 -9.97
N GLN A 242 3.36 -16.82 -9.94
CA GLN A 242 2.30 -16.47 -9.00
C GLN A 242 2.67 -16.88 -7.57
N VAL A 243 2.44 -15.99 -6.62
CA VAL A 243 2.67 -16.23 -5.19
C VAL A 243 1.32 -16.31 -4.49
N PRO A 244 0.82 -17.51 -4.16
CA PRO A 244 -0.44 -17.67 -3.45
C PRO A 244 -0.45 -16.90 -2.13
N GLY A 245 -1.46 -16.02 -1.94
CA GLY A 245 -1.55 -15.17 -0.75
C GLY A 245 -0.62 -13.95 -0.73
N GLY A 246 0.31 -13.83 -1.67
CA GLY A 246 1.36 -12.81 -1.72
C GLY A 246 2.64 -13.23 -1.01
N ARG A 247 3.74 -12.53 -1.30
CA ARG A 247 5.02 -12.66 -0.60
C ARG A 247 4.87 -12.30 0.88
N PRO A 248 5.63 -12.91 1.80
CA PRO A 248 5.73 -12.41 3.18
C PRO A 248 6.16 -10.93 3.21
N ILE A 249 5.42 -10.12 3.96
CA ILE A 249 5.62 -8.68 4.09
C ILE A 249 5.84 -8.30 5.56
N ALA A 250 6.42 -7.12 5.79
CA ALA A 250 6.73 -6.64 7.14
C ALA A 250 5.67 -5.69 7.71
N THR A 251 4.96 -4.98 6.85
CA THR A 251 4.00 -3.94 7.25
C THR A 251 2.75 -3.97 6.39
N ALA A 252 1.63 -3.50 6.95
CA ALA A 252 0.35 -3.37 6.26
C ALA A 252 -0.37 -2.07 6.64
N LEU A 253 -1.32 -1.66 5.81
CA LEU A 253 -2.33 -0.65 6.12
C LEU A 253 -3.66 -1.38 6.33
N ALA A 254 -4.17 -1.39 7.56
CA ALA A 254 -5.45 -2.02 7.90
C ALA A 254 -6.58 -0.99 7.94
N PHE A 255 -7.74 -1.37 7.44
CA PHE A 255 -8.95 -0.55 7.44
C PHE A 255 -10.04 -1.21 8.28
N ALA A 256 -10.67 -0.46 9.17
CA ALA A 256 -11.72 -0.96 10.04
C ALA A 256 -12.88 0.05 10.15
N PRO A 257 -14.10 -0.38 10.45
CA PRO A 257 -15.18 0.53 10.81
C PRO A 257 -14.73 1.43 11.96
N ARG A 258 -15.09 2.70 11.91
CA ARG A 258 -14.92 3.53 13.11
C ARG A 258 -15.95 3.14 14.14
N ALA A 259 -15.54 2.98 15.38
CA ALA A 259 -16.47 2.92 16.48
C ALA A 259 -17.35 4.19 16.45
N ALA A 260 -18.66 4.00 16.63
CA ALA A 260 -19.55 5.12 16.89
C ALA A 260 -18.97 5.92 18.07
N ALA A 261 -18.97 7.25 17.97
CA ALA A 261 -18.64 8.06 19.13
C ALA A 261 -19.63 7.67 20.23
N PRO A 262 -19.19 7.44 21.49
CA PRO A 262 -20.13 7.30 22.57
C PRO A 262 -21.03 8.52 22.53
N GLY A 263 -22.33 8.29 22.47
CA GLY A 263 -23.34 9.35 22.37
C GLY A 263 -23.10 10.38 23.47
N GLY A 264 -22.91 11.63 23.07
CA GLY A 264 -22.93 12.75 23.99
C GLY A 264 -24.34 13.07 24.42
#